data_844a2f4c7d68a9e05c33c6008a515c01
#
_entry.id   844a2f4c7d68a9e05c33c6008a515c01
#
_cell.length_a   1.000
_cell.length_b   1.000
_cell.length_c   1.000
_cell.angle_alpha   90.00
_cell.angle_beta   90.00
_cell.angle_gamma   90.00
#
_symmetry.space_group_name_H-M   'P 1'
#
loop_
_entity.id
_entity.type
_entity.pdbx_description
1 polymer ?
#
loop_
_entity_poly.entity_id
_entity_poly.type
_entity_poly.pdbx_seq_one_letter_code
_entity_poly.pdbx_strand_id
1 'polypeptide(L)'
;EIFVFWYPAVMSVMWMVGGIMFYLTNEKKKPIPLYETPMVSILVPCFNEAETIEKTVEELSKIRYPNYEIIAINDGSSDNTSEIVLSLLPKYHNLRFIDLKENNGKANALYLGLLASKGEILVGVDSDSYLTPDALNYMVPHFTTPFNSERVGAVTGNPRVRNRNSLLAKLQLCEYASIISLIKRTQRIWGKVMTVSGVVVAFRKRALMDCRLWDRDMITEDIGVTWKLEKKFWDVRYEPRALCMMLVPETIKGLFNQRKRWTRGGMEILRRHGNIFKSWKTRRMFTIYLEQLLTILWAICWLILTIILVIGLIFNGTWDALPYIWKSLFLSLVCLIQFFVAMALDRKYDNELMKNAIAAIWYPFCYWYINAIVVICSLPLLLGKKKKLATWESPDRGLQ
;
A
#
# COMPACT_ATOMS: atom_id res chain seq x y z
N GLU A 1 -2.58 -25.64 15.93
CA GLU A 1 -3.70 -24.91 16.53
C GLU A 1 -3.24 -23.67 17.31
N ILE A 2 -2.35 -23.80 18.31
CA ILE A 2 -1.88 -22.69 19.18
C ILE A 2 -1.42 -21.49 18.35
N PHE A 3 -0.57 -21.69 17.36
CA PHE A 3 -0.08 -20.64 16.48
C PHE A 3 -1.21 -19.94 15.71
N VAL A 4 -2.14 -20.69 15.13
CA VAL A 4 -3.24 -20.13 14.31
C VAL A 4 -4.19 -19.29 15.15
N PHE A 5 -4.36 -19.62 16.41
CA PHE A 5 -5.19 -18.86 17.34
C PHE A 5 -4.47 -17.63 17.92
N TRP A 6 -3.28 -17.83 18.49
CA TRP A 6 -2.60 -16.76 19.23
C TRP A 6 -1.92 -15.71 18.35
N TYR A 7 -1.39 -16.11 17.19
CA TYR A 7 -0.70 -15.17 16.32
C TYR A 7 -1.58 -13.98 15.92
N PRO A 8 -2.79 -14.14 15.33
CA PRO A 8 -3.62 -13.00 14.97
C PRO A 8 -4.15 -12.24 16.19
N ALA A 9 -4.43 -12.92 17.30
CA ALA A 9 -4.88 -12.27 18.54
C ALA A 9 -3.79 -11.33 19.10
N VAL A 10 -2.56 -11.82 19.23
CA VAL A 10 -1.42 -11.03 19.71
C VAL A 10 -1.10 -9.89 18.73
N MET A 11 -1.04 -10.16 17.43
CA MET A 11 -0.76 -9.13 16.43
C MET A 11 -1.83 -8.05 16.40
N SER A 12 -3.12 -8.40 16.52
CA SER A 12 -4.21 -7.42 16.60
C SER A 12 -4.05 -6.48 17.79
N VAL A 13 -3.72 -7.02 18.97
CA VAL A 13 -3.46 -6.19 20.16
C VAL A 13 -2.26 -5.29 19.95
N MET A 14 -1.17 -5.83 19.42
CA MET A 14 0.06 -5.05 19.13
C MET A 14 -0.21 -3.93 18.13
N TRP A 15 -0.99 -4.19 17.06
CA TRP A 15 -1.36 -3.18 16.07
C TRP A 15 -2.28 -2.10 16.66
N MET A 16 -3.25 -2.48 17.51
CA MET A 16 -4.09 -1.49 18.19
C MET A 16 -3.29 -0.61 19.13
N VAL A 17 -2.47 -1.20 19.99
CA VAL A 17 -1.62 -0.45 20.95
C VAL A 17 -0.65 0.46 20.21
N GLY A 18 0.10 -0.06 19.22
CA GLY A 18 1.04 0.73 18.43
C GLY A 18 0.36 1.84 17.64
N GLY A 19 -0.82 1.57 17.07
CA GLY A 19 -1.63 2.59 16.37
C GLY A 19 -2.09 3.72 17.29
N ILE A 20 -2.57 3.38 18.48
CA ILE A 20 -2.97 4.38 19.51
C ILE A 20 -1.74 5.18 19.98
N MET A 21 -0.61 4.51 20.25
CA MET A 21 0.63 5.19 20.62
C MET A 21 1.07 6.19 19.53
N PHE A 22 1.07 5.77 18.27
CA PHE A 22 1.40 6.66 17.15
C PHE A 22 0.45 7.87 17.09
N TYR A 23 -0.86 7.62 17.24
CA TYR A 23 -1.85 8.69 17.26
C TYR A 23 -1.56 9.72 18.37
N LEU A 24 -1.30 9.25 19.60
CA LEU A 24 -1.02 10.12 20.74
C LEU A 24 0.29 10.89 20.59
N THR A 25 1.33 10.27 20.05
CA THR A 25 2.69 10.86 19.98
C THR A 25 2.94 11.70 18.72
N ASN A 26 2.23 11.42 17.63
CA ASN A 26 2.46 12.07 16.33
C ASN A 26 1.24 12.84 15.82
N GLU A 27 0.04 12.24 15.82
CA GLU A 27 -1.11 12.84 15.16
C GLU A 27 -1.86 13.88 16.02
N LYS A 28 -1.79 13.79 17.35
CA LYS A 28 -2.30 14.84 18.26
C LYS A 28 -1.44 16.10 18.24
N LYS A 29 -0.19 16.00 17.83
CA LYS A 29 0.69 17.15 17.66
C LYS A 29 0.24 17.98 16.45
N LYS A 30 0.55 19.28 16.50
CA LYS A 30 0.40 20.15 15.32
C LYS A 30 1.21 19.58 14.16
N PRO A 31 0.73 19.69 12.92
CA PRO A 31 1.51 19.33 11.74
C PRO A 31 2.87 20.03 11.75
N ILE A 32 3.87 19.40 11.17
CA ILE A 32 5.18 20.03 10.98
C ILE A 32 4.98 21.24 10.07
N PRO A 33 5.44 22.43 10.45
CA PRO A 33 5.30 23.61 9.61
C PRO A 33 6.05 23.45 8.28
N LEU A 34 5.53 24.06 7.23
CA LEU A 34 6.21 24.12 5.95
C LEU A 34 7.26 25.24 5.99
N TYR A 35 8.52 24.89 6.22
CA TYR A 35 9.63 25.84 6.31
C TYR A 35 10.13 26.26 4.93
N GLU A 36 10.15 25.33 3.98
CA GLU A 36 10.67 25.53 2.65
C GLU A 36 9.74 24.86 1.63
N THR A 37 9.71 25.37 0.43
CA THR A 37 8.91 24.87 -0.68
C THR A 37 9.79 24.41 -1.85
N PRO A 38 10.63 23.34 -1.65
CA PRO A 38 11.45 22.81 -2.73
C PRO A 38 10.56 22.35 -3.89
N MET A 39 11.15 22.28 -5.09
CA MET A 39 10.46 21.74 -6.25
C MET A 39 10.07 20.28 -6.05
N VAL A 40 8.79 19.97 -6.29
CA VAL A 40 8.23 18.63 -6.22
C VAL A 40 7.86 18.17 -7.64
N SER A 41 8.27 16.97 -8.04
CA SER A 41 7.81 16.35 -9.29
C SER A 41 6.87 15.19 -8.96
N ILE A 42 5.61 15.31 -9.40
CA ILE A 42 4.59 14.27 -9.27
C ILE A 42 4.68 13.37 -10.49
N LEU A 43 5.02 12.10 -10.29
CA LEU A 43 5.16 11.10 -11.34
C LEU A 43 3.87 10.29 -11.44
N VAL A 44 3.23 10.32 -12.60
CA VAL A 44 1.98 9.62 -12.89
C VAL A 44 2.21 8.62 -14.04
N PRO A 45 2.67 7.39 -13.73
CA PRO A 45 2.80 6.36 -14.75
C PRO A 45 1.41 5.88 -15.19
N CYS A 46 1.20 5.74 -16.51
CA CYS A 46 -0.08 5.39 -17.14
C CYS A 46 0.10 4.22 -18.09
N PHE A 47 -0.85 3.27 -18.08
CA PHE A 47 -0.94 2.20 -19.07
C PHE A 47 -2.39 1.77 -19.24
N ASN A 48 -3.01 2.10 -20.38
CA ASN A 48 -4.44 1.90 -20.69
C ASN A 48 -5.34 2.56 -19.62
N GLU A 49 -5.23 3.88 -19.50
CA GLU A 49 -5.87 4.70 -18.46
C GLU A 49 -6.78 5.81 -19.03
N ALA A 50 -7.30 5.63 -20.27
CA ALA A 50 -8.14 6.62 -20.91
C ALA A 50 -9.34 7.08 -20.05
N GLU A 51 -9.90 6.18 -19.22
CA GLU A 51 -11.06 6.50 -18.37
C GLU A 51 -10.74 7.30 -17.12
N THR A 52 -9.48 7.33 -16.67
CA THR A 52 -9.11 7.87 -15.35
C THR A 52 -8.15 9.05 -15.41
N ILE A 53 -7.27 9.09 -16.42
CA ILE A 53 -6.14 10.02 -16.46
C ILE A 53 -6.54 11.50 -16.51
N GLU A 54 -7.61 11.85 -17.22
CA GLU A 54 -8.10 13.23 -17.29
C GLU A 54 -8.46 13.74 -15.90
N LYS A 55 -9.28 12.97 -15.16
CA LYS A 55 -9.68 13.32 -13.80
C LYS A 55 -8.50 13.38 -12.86
N THR A 56 -7.55 12.46 -13.00
CA THR A 56 -6.33 12.44 -12.17
C THR A 56 -5.51 13.72 -12.37
N VAL A 57 -5.27 14.14 -13.60
CA VAL A 57 -4.54 15.37 -13.90
C VAL A 57 -5.32 16.61 -13.40
N GLU A 58 -6.63 16.65 -13.62
CA GLU A 58 -7.47 17.73 -13.11
C GLU A 58 -7.38 17.90 -11.60
N GLU A 59 -7.52 16.80 -10.84
CA GLU A 59 -7.45 16.83 -9.37
C GLU A 59 -6.04 17.17 -8.86
N LEU A 60 -4.99 16.66 -9.50
CA LEU A 60 -3.61 16.99 -9.16
C LEU A 60 -3.27 18.47 -9.44
N SER A 61 -3.95 19.09 -10.42
CA SER A 61 -3.78 20.53 -10.71
C SER A 61 -4.38 21.45 -9.63
N LYS A 62 -5.23 20.89 -8.72
CA LYS A 62 -5.83 21.63 -7.59
C LYS A 62 -4.96 21.60 -6.33
N ILE A 63 -3.75 21.05 -6.40
CA ILE A 63 -2.83 20.97 -5.26
C ILE A 63 -2.40 22.36 -4.82
N ARG A 64 -2.53 22.63 -3.52
CA ARG A 64 -2.20 23.93 -2.89
C ARG A 64 -0.74 23.97 -2.42
N TYR A 65 0.18 23.64 -3.30
CA TYR A 65 1.61 23.73 -3.05
C TYR A 65 2.24 24.58 -4.15
N PRO A 66 3.10 25.57 -3.85
CA PRO A 66 3.47 26.58 -4.83
C PRO A 66 4.44 26.11 -5.92
N ASN A 67 5.24 25.08 -5.66
CA ASN A 67 6.36 24.72 -6.53
C ASN A 67 6.34 23.23 -6.89
N TYR A 68 5.52 22.85 -7.89
CA TYR A 68 5.43 21.47 -8.36
C TYR A 68 5.20 21.36 -9.86
N GLU A 69 5.55 20.23 -10.41
CA GLU A 69 5.21 19.78 -11.77
C GLU A 69 4.53 18.41 -11.71
N ILE A 70 3.72 18.13 -12.72
CA ILE A 70 3.11 16.81 -12.96
C ILE A 70 3.77 16.22 -14.20
N ILE A 71 4.27 15.00 -14.11
CA ILE A 71 4.86 14.27 -15.24
C ILE A 71 4.01 13.04 -15.47
N ALA A 72 3.15 13.07 -16.49
CA ALA A 72 2.45 11.90 -16.98
C ALA A 72 3.39 11.07 -17.84
N ILE A 73 3.49 9.76 -17.57
CA ILE A 73 4.39 8.86 -18.29
C ILE A 73 3.56 7.72 -18.87
N ASN A 74 3.27 7.79 -20.17
CA ASN A 74 2.59 6.71 -20.87
C ASN A 74 3.56 5.57 -21.16
N ASP A 75 3.27 4.37 -20.66
CA ASP A 75 4.10 3.17 -20.81
C ASP A 75 3.60 2.29 -21.98
N GLY A 76 3.39 2.90 -23.16
CA GLY A 76 2.99 2.19 -24.38
C GLY A 76 1.55 1.73 -24.36
N SER A 77 0.61 2.59 -23.96
CA SER A 77 -0.84 2.31 -24.00
C SER A 77 -1.32 2.03 -25.42
N SER A 78 -2.33 1.16 -25.53
CA SER A 78 -3.02 0.82 -26.77
C SER A 78 -4.38 1.49 -26.93
N ASP A 79 -4.83 2.19 -25.88
CA ASP A 79 -6.08 2.99 -25.86
C ASP A 79 -5.77 4.48 -26.11
N ASN A 80 -6.77 5.35 -25.95
CA ASN A 80 -6.65 6.79 -26.19
C ASN A 80 -5.96 7.56 -25.03
N THR A 81 -5.19 6.88 -24.15
CA THR A 81 -4.49 7.53 -23.02
C THR A 81 -3.57 8.66 -23.49
N SER A 82 -2.77 8.41 -24.55
CA SER A 82 -1.84 9.41 -25.10
C SER A 82 -2.55 10.66 -25.62
N GLU A 83 -3.62 10.49 -26.42
CA GLU A 83 -4.38 11.58 -27.00
C GLU A 83 -5.03 12.44 -25.90
N ILE A 84 -5.57 11.81 -24.87
CA ILE A 84 -6.16 12.52 -23.72
C ILE A 84 -5.09 13.36 -23.02
N VAL A 85 -3.93 12.79 -22.67
CA VAL A 85 -2.87 13.55 -22.00
C VAL A 85 -2.37 14.71 -22.86
N LEU A 86 -2.19 14.50 -24.16
CA LEU A 86 -1.80 15.55 -25.11
C LEU A 86 -2.81 16.71 -25.13
N SER A 87 -4.12 16.42 -25.08
CA SER A 87 -5.18 17.42 -25.04
C SER A 87 -5.19 18.26 -23.76
N LEU A 88 -4.60 17.74 -22.67
CA LEU A 88 -4.51 18.43 -21.37
C LEU A 88 -3.31 19.37 -21.27
N LEU A 89 -2.25 19.18 -22.06
CA LEU A 89 -1.04 20.02 -22.00
C LEU A 89 -1.31 21.53 -22.16
N PRO A 90 -2.19 21.99 -23.08
CA PRO A 90 -2.51 23.42 -23.19
C PRO A 90 -3.28 23.98 -22.00
N LYS A 91 -4.00 23.13 -21.23
CA LYS A 91 -4.82 23.52 -20.09
C LYS A 91 -3.99 23.68 -18.80
N TYR A 92 -2.92 22.88 -18.63
CA TYR A 92 -2.17 22.78 -17.39
C TYR A 92 -0.67 23.02 -17.62
N HIS A 93 -0.20 24.25 -17.35
CA HIS A 93 1.19 24.66 -17.62
C HIS A 93 2.24 23.89 -16.81
N ASN A 94 1.87 23.29 -15.69
CA ASN A 94 2.73 22.45 -14.85
C ASN A 94 2.68 20.97 -15.24
N LEU A 95 1.91 20.58 -16.25
CA LEU A 95 1.86 19.23 -16.81
C LEU A 95 2.94 19.06 -17.86
N ARG A 96 3.63 17.92 -17.77
CA ARG A 96 4.61 17.44 -18.76
C ARG A 96 4.26 16.01 -19.14
N PHE A 97 4.61 15.61 -20.34
CA PHE A 97 4.28 14.30 -20.87
C PHE A 97 5.50 13.57 -21.42
N ILE A 98 5.60 12.27 -21.12
CA ILE A 98 6.55 11.33 -21.67
C ILE A 98 5.75 10.20 -22.30
N ASP A 99 5.89 10.01 -23.61
CA ASP A 99 5.17 9.01 -24.39
C ASP A 99 6.12 7.88 -24.83
N LEU A 100 6.00 6.70 -24.21
CA LEU A 100 6.80 5.54 -24.55
C LEU A 100 6.06 4.67 -25.56
N LYS A 101 6.80 4.01 -26.45
CA LYS A 101 6.24 3.17 -27.51
C LYS A 101 5.90 1.76 -27.07
N GLU A 102 6.51 1.29 -25.98
CA GLU A 102 6.41 -0.09 -25.52
C GLU A 102 6.18 -0.15 -24.00
N ASN A 103 5.37 -1.11 -23.57
CA ASN A 103 5.16 -1.40 -22.15
C ASN A 103 6.39 -2.09 -21.54
N ASN A 104 7.14 -1.35 -20.76
CA ASN A 104 8.31 -1.82 -20.02
C ASN A 104 8.08 -1.86 -18.50
N GLY A 105 6.84 -1.64 -18.06
CA GLY A 105 6.37 -1.73 -16.69
C GLY A 105 6.53 -0.47 -15.86
N LYS A 106 5.72 -0.37 -14.81
CA LYS A 106 5.62 0.81 -13.93
C LYS A 106 6.96 1.28 -13.38
N ALA A 107 7.82 0.36 -12.94
CA ALA A 107 9.15 0.69 -12.43
C ALA A 107 10.04 1.40 -13.47
N ASN A 108 9.90 1.03 -14.75
CA ASN A 108 10.61 1.68 -15.84
C ASN A 108 10.03 3.07 -16.13
N ALA A 109 8.71 3.22 -16.15
CA ALA A 109 8.05 4.51 -16.31
C ALA A 109 8.47 5.49 -15.19
N LEU A 110 8.45 5.05 -13.93
CA LEU A 110 8.93 5.84 -12.79
C LEU A 110 10.41 6.23 -12.91
N TYR A 111 11.25 5.34 -13.42
CA TYR A 111 12.67 5.63 -13.66
C TYR A 111 12.85 6.75 -14.69
N LEU A 112 12.13 6.70 -15.81
CA LEU A 112 12.20 7.74 -16.84
C LEU A 112 11.62 9.07 -16.34
N GLY A 113 10.53 9.02 -15.56
CA GLY A 113 10.00 10.19 -14.87
C GLY A 113 11.01 10.83 -13.94
N LEU A 114 11.76 10.04 -13.15
CA LEU A 114 12.85 10.52 -12.30
C LEU A 114 13.94 11.24 -13.10
N LEU A 115 14.35 10.68 -14.25
CA LEU A 115 15.36 11.32 -15.09
C LEU A 115 14.88 12.67 -15.64
N ALA A 116 13.62 12.77 -16.01
CA ALA A 116 13.02 14.00 -16.55
C ALA A 116 12.62 15.02 -15.45
N SER A 117 12.58 14.60 -14.19
CA SER A 117 12.11 15.44 -13.08
C SER A 117 13.06 16.55 -12.70
N LYS A 118 12.51 17.73 -12.43
CA LYS A 118 13.24 18.90 -11.90
C LYS A 118 13.28 18.90 -10.36
N GLY A 119 12.35 18.23 -9.72
CA GLY A 119 12.18 18.24 -8.27
C GLY A 119 13.23 17.46 -7.50
N GLU A 120 13.56 17.94 -6.31
CA GLU A 120 14.37 17.21 -5.32
C GLU A 120 13.56 16.15 -4.58
N ILE A 121 12.23 16.35 -4.53
CA ILE A 121 11.25 15.44 -3.97
C ILE A 121 10.40 14.91 -5.12
N LEU A 122 10.30 13.58 -5.21
CA LEU A 122 9.51 12.89 -6.21
C LEU A 122 8.30 12.27 -5.54
N VAL A 123 7.11 12.48 -6.09
CA VAL A 123 5.88 11.90 -5.54
C VAL A 123 5.29 10.94 -6.57
N GLY A 124 5.20 9.66 -6.20
CA GLY A 124 4.51 8.65 -6.99
C GLY A 124 3.00 8.68 -6.74
N VAL A 125 2.22 8.74 -7.82
CA VAL A 125 0.74 8.68 -7.79
C VAL A 125 0.28 7.81 -8.94
N ASP A 126 -0.62 6.87 -8.70
CA ASP A 126 -1.16 6.03 -9.78
C ASP A 126 -2.16 6.83 -10.63
N SER A 127 -2.30 6.47 -11.89
CA SER A 127 -3.13 7.16 -12.90
C SER A 127 -4.65 7.10 -12.64
N ASP A 128 -5.10 6.26 -11.72
CA ASP A 128 -6.48 6.16 -11.23
C ASP A 128 -6.70 6.82 -9.87
N SER A 129 -5.68 7.51 -9.38
CA SER A 129 -5.62 8.06 -8.03
C SER A 129 -5.20 9.53 -8.06
N TYR A 130 -5.56 10.29 -7.03
CA TYR A 130 -5.13 11.67 -6.89
C TYR A 130 -4.95 12.08 -5.44
N LEU A 131 -4.02 13.00 -5.22
CA LEU A 131 -3.76 13.59 -3.92
C LEU A 131 -4.82 14.62 -3.57
N THR A 132 -5.16 14.72 -2.27
CA THR A 132 -5.94 15.87 -1.79
C THR A 132 -5.13 17.16 -1.89
N PRO A 133 -5.79 18.33 -2.02
CA PRO A 133 -5.10 19.60 -2.26
C PRO A 133 -3.96 19.94 -1.30
N ASP A 134 -4.05 19.51 -0.04
CA ASP A 134 -3.04 19.80 1.00
C ASP A 134 -2.04 18.66 1.23
N ALA A 135 -2.10 17.58 0.49
CA ALA A 135 -1.27 16.39 0.75
C ALA A 135 0.23 16.71 0.75
N LEU A 136 0.71 17.53 -0.19
CA LEU A 136 2.12 17.94 -0.25
C LEU A 136 2.53 18.79 0.96
N ASN A 137 1.62 19.63 1.49
CA ASN A 137 1.88 20.45 2.67
C ASN A 137 2.11 19.62 3.93
N TYR A 138 1.66 18.35 3.94
CA TYR A 138 1.94 17.40 5.01
C TYR A 138 3.17 16.54 4.75
N MET A 139 3.47 16.20 3.47
CA MET A 139 4.58 15.32 3.13
C MET A 139 5.92 16.05 3.09
N VAL A 140 5.98 17.22 2.44
CA VAL A 140 7.23 17.98 2.21
C VAL A 140 7.93 18.38 3.52
N PRO A 141 7.23 18.84 4.57
CA PRO A 141 7.89 19.22 5.82
C PRO A 141 8.76 18.15 6.46
N HIS A 142 8.47 16.87 6.23
CA HIS A 142 9.31 15.79 6.71
C HIS A 142 10.73 15.80 6.12
N PHE A 143 10.90 16.37 4.92
CA PHE A 143 12.18 16.45 4.21
C PHE A 143 12.93 17.77 4.49
N THR A 144 12.24 18.83 4.95
CA THR A 144 12.79 20.18 5.04
C THR A 144 12.92 20.69 6.49
N THR A 145 12.34 20.00 7.47
CA THR A 145 12.48 20.39 8.88
C THR A 145 13.95 20.43 9.30
N PRO A 146 14.40 21.43 10.06
CA PRO A 146 15.81 21.60 10.44
C PRO A 146 16.40 20.41 11.24
N PHE A 147 15.55 19.61 11.88
CA PHE A 147 15.97 18.49 12.70
C PHE A 147 15.51 17.16 12.12
N ASN A 148 16.46 16.22 12.01
CA ASN A 148 16.22 14.82 11.60
C ASN A 148 15.60 14.63 10.19
N SER A 149 15.67 15.63 9.29
CA SER A 149 15.16 15.51 7.92
C SER A 149 16.15 14.91 6.93
N GLU A 150 17.46 15.06 7.17
CA GLU A 150 18.52 14.65 6.24
C GLU A 150 18.46 13.16 5.87
N ARG A 151 18.04 12.33 6.81
CA ARG A 151 17.92 10.88 6.64
C ARG A 151 16.54 10.42 6.18
N VAL A 152 15.59 11.33 5.98
CA VAL A 152 14.27 10.97 5.44
C VAL A 152 14.40 10.65 3.97
N GLY A 153 14.23 9.38 3.64
CA GLY A 153 14.28 8.85 2.28
C GLY A 153 12.92 8.81 1.62
N ALA A 154 11.87 8.52 2.39
CA ALA A 154 10.50 8.46 1.89
C ALA A 154 9.48 8.86 2.95
N VAL A 155 8.35 9.40 2.48
CA VAL A 155 7.15 9.67 3.29
C VAL A 155 5.96 9.07 2.56
N THR A 156 5.32 8.06 3.14
CA THR A 156 4.11 7.46 2.58
C THR A 156 2.87 8.10 3.19
N GLY A 157 1.88 8.41 2.37
CA GLY A 157 0.59 8.95 2.80
C GLY A 157 -0.44 7.86 3.08
N ASN A 158 -1.68 8.28 3.17
CA ASN A 158 -2.84 7.51 3.59
C ASN A 158 -3.83 7.35 2.43
N PRO A 159 -3.84 6.21 1.74
CA PRO A 159 -4.79 5.95 0.67
C PRO A 159 -6.21 5.78 1.19
N ARG A 160 -7.19 6.36 0.47
CA ARG A 160 -8.61 6.32 0.78
C ARG A 160 -9.41 5.83 -0.43
N VAL A 161 -10.36 4.96 -0.16
CA VAL A 161 -11.23 4.40 -1.20
C VAL A 161 -12.24 5.46 -1.66
N ARG A 162 -12.30 5.68 -2.96
CA ARG A 162 -13.17 6.67 -3.62
C ARG A 162 -14.53 6.06 -4.03
N ASN A 163 -14.51 4.90 -4.70
CA ASN A 163 -15.71 4.17 -5.08
C ASN A 163 -16.27 3.39 -3.87
N ARG A 164 -17.54 3.66 -3.50
CA ARG A 164 -18.15 3.14 -2.25
C ARG A 164 -19.53 2.54 -2.49
N ASN A 165 -19.87 2.21 -3.72
CA ASN A 165 -21.21 1.77 -4.06
C ASN A 165 -21.46 0.30 -3.71
N SER A 166 -20.49 -0.59 -3.96
CA SER A 166 -20.62 -2.01 -3.70
C SER A 166 -20.24 -2.39 -2.26
N LEU A 167 -20.78 -3.52 -1.76
CA LEU A 167 -20.39 -4.08 -0.46
C LEU A 167 -18.89 -4.39 -0.42
N LEU A 168 -18.33 -4.87 -1.53
CA LEU A 168 -16.91 -5.21 -1.64
C LEU A 168 -16.02 -3.96 -1.51
N ALA A 169 -16.42 -2.83 -2.11
CA ALA A 169 -15.72 -1.56 -1.98
C ALA A 169 -15.81 -1.01 -0.53
N LYS A 170 -16.97 -1.10 0.11
CA LYS A 170 -17.16 -0.71 1.52
C LYS A 170 -16.32 -1.55 2.48
N LEU A 171 -16.19 -2.84 2.20
CA LEU A 171 -15.35 -3.73 2.97
C LEU A 171 -13.86 -3.36 2.83
N GLN A 172 -13.40 -3.06 1.60
CA GLN A 172 -12.05 -2.55 1.36
C GLN A 172 -11.81 -1.18 2.00
N LEU A 173 -12.83 -0.30 2.05
CA LEU A 173 -12.72 0.97 2.78
C LEU A 173 -12.38 0.75 4.26
N CYS A 174 -13.05 -0.19 4.93
CA CYS A 174 -12.74 -0.57 6.32
C CYS A 174 -11.36 -1.23 6.44
N GLU A 175 -11.01 -2.09 5.47
CA GLU A 175 -9.71 -2.75 5.42
C GLU A 175 -8.55 -1.76 5.29
N TYR A 176 -8.67 -0.72 4.46
CA TYR A 176 -7.63 0.31 4.31
C TYR A 176 -7.35 1.04 5.62
N ALA A 177 -8.37 1.25 6.45
CA ALA A 177 -8.16 1.81 7.79
C ALA A 177 -7.44 0.81 8.71
N SER A 178 -7.85 -0.47 8.73
CA SER A 178 -7.33 -1.47 9.66
C SER A 178 -6.00 -2.08 9.23
N ILE A 179 -5.90 -2.55 7.99
CA ILE A 179 -4.74 -3.33 7.56
C ILE A 179 -3.64 -2.44 6.95
N ILE A 180 -4.00 -1.29 6.37
CA ILE A 180 -2.99 -0.41 5.76
C ILE A 180 -2.61 0.72 6.71
N SER A 181 -3.58 1.48 7.21
CA SER A 181 -3.32 2.67 8.00
C SER A 181 -2.87 2.34 9.43
N LEU A 182 -3.59 1.46 10.16
CA LEU A 182 -3.27 1.08 11.53
C LEU A 182 -1.92 0.36 11.62
N ILE A 183 -1.65 -0.59 10.72
CA ILE A 183 -0.39 -1.35 10.72
C ILE A 183 0.80 -0.42 10.43
N LYS A 184 0.69 0.52 9.47
CA LYS A 184 1.77 1.49 9.21
C LYS A 184 2.06 2.38 10.42
N ARG A 185 1.03 2.78 11.18
CA ARG A 185 1.23 3.50 12.46
C ARG A 185 2.07 2.70 13.43
N THR A 186 1.69 1.44 13.63
CA THR A 186 2.41 0.52 14.53
C THR A 186 3.85 0.27 14.07
N GLN A 187 4.02 -0.02 12.79
CA GLN A 187 5.34 -0.24 12.20
C GLN A 187 6.25 0.99 12.35
N ARG A 188 5.70 2.20 12.32
CA ARG A 188 6.47 3.42 12.61
C ARG A 188 6.90 3.51 14.08
N ILE A 189 6.10 3.05 15.04
CA ILE A 189 6.51 2.96 16.45
C ILE A 189 7.67 1.95 16.60
N TRP A 190 7.63 0.84 15.86
CA TRP A 190 8.71 -0.15 15.85
C TRP A 190 9.92 0.25 15.01
N GLY A 191 9.85 1.34 14.27
CA GLY A 191 10.94 1.95 13.55
C GLY A 191 11.18 1.45 12.13
N LYS A 192 10.32 0.55 11.59
CA LYS A 192 10.41 0.05 10.21
C LYS A 192 9.03 -0.08 9.59
N VAL A 193 8.90 0.32 8.34
CA VAL A 193 7.67 0.20 7.55
C VAL A 193 7.84 -0.91 6.52
N MET A 194 6.90 -1.85 6.45
CA MET A 194 6.94 -2.97 5.51
C MET A 194 6.94 -2.49 4.06
N THR A 195 6.08 -1.52 3.74
CA THR A 195 5.96 -0.94 2.41
C THR A 195 5.38 0.47 2.45
N VAL A 196 5.87 1.33 1.59
CA VAL A 196 5.16 2.56 1.22
C VAL A 196 3.92 2.20 0.40
N SER A 197 2.96 3.11 0.29
CA SER A 197 1.83 2.94 -0.65
C SER A 197 2.23 3.51 -2.00
N GLY A 198 2.31 2.66 -3.03
CA GLY A 198 2.68 3.07 -4.39
C GLY A 198 1.81 4.17 -4.99
N VAL A 199 0.58 4.33 -4.47
CA VAL A 199 -0.38 5.39 -4.87
C VAL A 199 -0.15 6.73 -4.19
N VAL A 200 0.64 6.79 -3.12
CA VAL A 200 0.91 8.02 -2.35
C VAL A 200 2.22 7.91 -1.58
N VAL A 201 3.29 8.27 -2.23
CA VAL A 201 4.60 8.27 -1.60
C VAL A 201 5.47 9.40 -2.16
N ALA A 202 6.06 10.17 -1.26
CA ALA A 202 7.11 11.13 -1.58
C ALA A 202 8.47 10.50 -1.29
N PHE A 203 9.41 10.66 -2.20
CA PHE A 203 10.80 10.20 -2.09
C PHE A 203 11.76 11.37 -2.18
N ARG A 204 12.81 11.36 -1.39
CA ARG A 204 14.00 12.18 -1.64
C ARG A 204 14.75 11.61 -2.84
N LYS A 205 14.92 12.38 -3.90
CA LYS A 205 15.60 11.96 -5.15
C LYS A 205 16.97 11.34 -4.86
N ARG A 206 17.77 11.97 -4.00
CA ARG A 206 19.08 11.46 -3.56
C ARG A 206 18.99 10.07 -2.91
N ALA A 207 17.95 9.81 -2.10
CA ALA A 207 17.77 8.52 -1.43
C ALA A 207 17.43 7.41 -2.43
N LEU A 208 16.59 7.71 -3.44
CA LEU A 208 16.30 6.77 -4.53
C LEU A 208 17.56 6.43 -5.32
N MET A 209 18.37 7.43 -5.68
CA MET A 209 19.64 7.21 -6.39
C MET A 209 20.61 6.37 -5.58
N ASP A 210 20.74 6.65 -4.28
CA ASP A 210 21.59 5.88 -3.37
C ASP A 210 21.18 4.41 -3.29
N CYS A 211 19.88 4.09 -3.26
CA CYS A 211 19.39 2.71 -3.21
C CYS A 211 19.26 2.05 -4.60
N ARG A 212 19.76 2.65 -5.68
CA ARG A 212 19.70 2.15 -7.06
C ARG A 212 18.28 2.01 -7.59
N LEU A 213 17.41 2.96 -7.24
CA LEU A 213 16.05 3.13 -7.78
C LEU A 213 15.14 1.91 -7.59
N TRP A 214 14.07 1.82 -8.35
CA TRP A 214 13.12 0.70 -8.32
C TRP A 214 13.67 -0.53 -9.03
N ASP A 215 13.29 -1.71 -8.55
CA ASP A 215 13.64 -2.99 -9.19
C ASP A 215 12.66 -3.27 -10.33
N ARG A 216 13.13 -3.24 -11.58
CA ARG A 216 12.30 -3.41 -12.78
C ARG A 216 11.76 -4.84 -12.97
N ASP A 217 12.33 -5.81 -12.28
CA ASP A 217 11.93 -7.22 -12.29
C ASP A 217 10.94 -7.58 -11.18
N MET A 218 10.55 -6.61 -10.33
CA MET A 218 9.53 -6.78 -9.29
C MET A 218 8.19 -6.19 -9.71
N ILE A 219 7.11 -6.95 -9.47
CA ILE A 219 5.73 -6.50 -9.71
C ILE A 219 5.29 -5.44 -8.68
N THR A 220 5.85 -5.52 -7.47
CA THR A 220 5.59 -4.58 -6.37
C THR A 220 6.86 -3.79 -6.10
N GLU A 221 7.11 -2.80 -6.96
CA GLU A 221 8.27 -1.92 -6.92
C GLU A 221 8.34 -1.12 -5.62
N ASP A 222 7.19 -0.82 -5.02
CA ASP A 222 7.02 -0.08 -3.78
C ASP A 222 7.57 -0.85 -2.56
N ILE A 223 7.30 -2.16 -2.45
CA ILE A 223 7.90 -2.99 -1.40
C ILE A 223 9.41 -3.06 -1.59
N GLY A 224 9.86 -3.31 -2.82
CA GLY A 224 11.29 -3.42 -3.15
C GLY A 224 12.08 -2.18 -2.77
N VAL A 225 11.63 -0.99 -3.20
CA VAL A 225 12.31 0.27 -2.90
C VAL A 225 12.28 0.60 -1.41
N THR A 226 11.18 0.29 -0.70
CA THR A 226 11.09 0.49 0.76
C THR A 226 12.18 -0.27 1.49
N TRP A 227 12.34 -1.56 1.21
CA TRP A 227 13.38 -2.38 1.84
C TRP A 227 14.80 -1.93 1.50
N LYS A 228 15.03 -1.47 0.26
CA LYS A 228 16.34 -0.93 -0.15
C LYS A 228 16.69 0.35 0.59
N LEU A 229 15.74 1.27 0.75
CA LEU A 229 15.90 2.50 1.52
C LEU A 229 16.23 2.18 2.98
N GLU A 230 15.44 1.35 3.62
CA GLU A 230 15.62 1.02 5.03
C GLU A 230 16.90 0.22 5.29
N LYS A 231 17.32 -0.68 4.38
CA LYS A 231 18.62 -1.36 4.48
C LYS A 231 19.81 -0.39 4.41
N LYS A 232 19.65 0.73 3.70
CA LYS A 232 20.64 1.80 3.60
C LYS A 232 20.50 2.88 4.69
N PHE A 233 19.68 2.63 5.69
CA PHE A 233 19.46 3.53 6.84
C PHE A 233 18.70 4.81 6.51
N TRP A 234 18.03 4.88 5.35
CA TRP A 234 17.06 5.92 5.12
C TRP A 234 15.83 5.71 5.99
N ASP A 235 15.30 6.81 6.54
CA ASP A 235 14.07 6.79 7.33
C ASP A 235 12.85 6.82 6.38
N VAL A 236 11.93 5.88 6.56
CA VAL A 236 10.66 5.81 5.83
C VAL A 236 9.56 6.20 6.81
N ARG A 237 8.89 7.33 6.57
CA ARG A 237 7.86 7.88 7.45
C ARG A 237 6.46 7.62 6.92
N TYR A 238 5.50 7.64 7.83
CA TYR A 238 4.08 7.61 7.52
C TYR A 238 3.43 8.91 7.95
N GLU A 239 2.74 9.60 7.03
CA GLU A 239 1.98 10.81 7.30
C GLU A 239 0.49 10.59 6.97
N PRO A 240 -0.35 10.29 7.97
CA PRO A 240 -1.75 9.95 7.76
C PRO A 240 -2.63 11.12 7.30
N ARG A 241 -2.15 12.37 7.40
CA ARG A 241 -2.85 13.57 6.91
C ARG A 241 -2.69 13.76 5.40
N ALA A 242 -1.66 13.15 4.79
CA ALA A 242 -1.43 13.17 3.36
C ALA A 242 -2.34 12.15 2.68
N LEU A 243 -3.54 12.58 2.30
CA LEU A 243 -4.57 11.72 1.73
C LEU A 243 -4.42 11.57 0.22
N CYS A 244 -4.70 10.37 -0.27
CA CYS A 244 -4.83 10.04 -1.69
C CYS A 244 -6.14 9.30 -1.91
N MET A 245 -6.94 9.77 -2.84
CA MET A 245 -8.20 9.15 -3.24
C MET A 245 -7.93 8.17 -4.38
N MET A 246 -8.30 6.89 -4.21
CA MET A 246 -8.02 5.83 -5.17
C MET A 246 -9.24 4.94 -5.44
N LEU A 247 -9.24 4.28 -6.58
CA LEU A 247 -10.23 3.26 -6.92
C LEU A 247 -9.80 1.89 -6.39
N VAL A 248 -10.79 1.08 -6.00
CA VAL A 248 -10.58 -0.32 -5.61
C VAL A 248 -11.44 -1.25 -6.47
N PRO A 249 -11.03 -2.52 -6.66
CA PRO A 249 -11.83 -3.49 -7.38
C PRO A 249 -13.21 -3.69 -6.76
N GLU A 250 -14.24 -3.74 -7.58
CA GLU A 250 -15.63 -4.03 -7.15
C GLU A 250 -16.08 -5.44 -7.52
N THR A 251 -15.23 -6.21 -8.19
CA THR A 251 -15.45 -7.63 -8.48
C THR A 251 -14.54 -8.53 -7.66
N ILE A 252 -15.01 -9.73 -7.30
CA ILE A 252 -14.21 -10.73 -6.56
C ILE A 252 -12.98 -11.13 -7.39
N LYS A 253 -13.11 -11.24 -8.70
CA LYS A 253 -11.99 -11.57 -9.61
C LYS A 253 -10.92 -10.49 -9.59
N GLY A 254 -11.32 -9.22 -9.70
CA GLY A 254 -10.41 -8.07 -9.62
C GLY A 254 -9.68 -8.01 -8.28
N LEU A 255 -10.43 -8.17 -7.18
CA LEU A 255 -9.85 -8.25 -5.83
C LEU A 255 -8.85 -9.40 -5.71
N PHE A 256 -9.21 -10.59 -6.15
CA PHE A 256 -8.34 -11.77 -6.11
C PHE A 256 -7.03 -11.54 -6.87
N ASN A 257 -7.09 -10.99 -8.07
CA ASN A 257 -5.92 -10.68 -8.89
C ASN A 257 -5.03 -9.62 -8.22
N GLN A 258 -5.62 -8.57 -7.65
CA GLN A 258 -4.89 -7.54 -6.90
C GLN A 258 -4.16 -8.15 -5.70
N ARG A 259 -4.84 -8.96 -4.88
CA ARG A 259 -4.25 -9.62 -3.70
C ARG A 259 -3.17 -10.63 -4.08
N LYS A 260 -3.37 -11.37 -5.15
CA LYS A 260 -2.36 -12.30 -5.70
C LYS A 260 -1.08 -11.57 -6.09
N ARG A 261 -1.20 -10.40 -6.72
CA ARG A 261 -0.06 -9.52 -7.05
C ARG A 261 0.68 -9.06 -5.79
N TRP A 262 -0.05 -8.58 -4.78
CA TRP A 262 0.54 -8.11 -3.51
C TRP A 262 1.23 -9.22 -2.73
N THR A 263 0.54 -10.35 -2.60
CA THR A 263 1.09 -11.53 -1.90
C THR A 263 2.34 -12.06 -2.57
N ARG A 264 2.35 -12.14 -3.90
CA ARG A 264 3.54 -12.51 -4.67
C ARG A 264 4.70 -11.55 -4.40
N GLY A 265 4.47 -10.25 -4.43
CA GLY A 265 5.49 -9.25 -4.11
C GLY A 265 6.06 -9.41 -2.70
N GLY A 266 5.19 -9.61 -1.70
CA GLY A 266 5.62 -9.90 -0.33
C GLY A 266 6.45 -11.17 -0.19
N MET A 267 6.13 -12.23 -0.95
CA MET A 267 6.94 -13.45 -0.98
C MET A 267 8.28 -13.24 -1.72
N GLU A 268 8.28 -12.51 -2.84
CA GLU A 268 9.51 -12.19 -3.57
C GLU A 268 10.50 -11.41 -2.72
N ILE A 269 10.03 -10.48 -1.87
CA ILE A 269 10.89 -9.70 -0.99
C ILE A 269 11.56 -10.56 0.07
N LEU A 270 10.84 -11.53 0.68
CA LEU A 270 11.42 -12.48 1.62
C LEU A 270 12.54 -13.30 0.96
N ARG A 271 12.32 -13.78 -0.26
CA ARG A 271 13.32 -14.52 -1.02
C ARG A 271 14.56 -13.68 -1.35
N ARG A 272 14.36 -12.41 -1.77
CA ARG A 272 15.48 -11.49 -2.10
C ARG A 272 16.32 -11.10 -0.90
N HIS A 273 15.66 -10.93 0.23
CA HIS A 273 16.27 -10.39 1.43
C HIS A 273 16.47 -11.42 2.55
N GLY A 274 16.42 -12.73 2.25
CA GLY A 274 16.73 -13.79 3.22
C GLY A 274 18.13 -13.68 3.86
N ASN A 275 19.01 -12.89 3.23
CA ASN A 275 20.37 -12.63 3.73
C ASN A 275 20.45 -11.54 4.83
N ILE A 276 19.32 -10.99 5.30
CA ILE A 276 19.34 -9.94 6.35
C ILE A 276 20.00 -10.40 7.64
N PHE A 277 19.98 -11.71 7.92
CA PHE A 277 20.60 -12.29 9.12
C PHE A 277 22.12 -12.41 9.03
N LYS A 278 22.73 -12.27 7.83
CA LYS A 278 24.18 -12.38 7.64
C LYS A 278 24.97 -11.17 8.16
N SER A 279 24.33 -10.01 8.31
CA SER A 279 24.98 -8.77 8.75
C SER A 279 24.23 -8.16 9.92
N TRP A 280 24.98 -7.72 10.94
CA TRP A 280 24.43 -6.98 12.07
C TRP A 280 23.62 -5.76 11.64
N LYS A 281 24.12 -5.03 10.63
CA LYS A 281 23.47 -3.83 10.10
C LYS A 281 22.09 -4.10 9.50
N THR A 282 21.87 -5.26 8.88
CA THR A 282 20.63 -5.63 8.22
C THR A 282 19.67 -6.40 9.12
N ARG A 283 20.12 -6.97 10.24
CA ARG A 283 19.28 -7.67 11.23
C ARG A 283 18.13 -6.82 11.77
N ARG A 284 18.29 -5.51 11.81
CA ARG A 284 17.22 -4.58 12.21
C ARG A 284 15.96 -4.65 11.36
N MET A 285 16.01 -5.28 10.18
CA MET A 285 14.85 -5.58 9.33
C MET A 285 14.07 -6.82 9.81
N PHE A 286 14.54 -7.46 10.89
CA PHE A 286 13.98 -8.71 11.42
C PHE A 286 12.47 -8.62 11.69
N THR A 287 12.01 -7.53 12.29
CA THR A 287 10.60 -7.39 12.70
C THR A 287 9.65 -7.49 11.50
N ILE A 288 9.90 -6.70 10.45
CA ILE A 288 9.05 -6.72 9.25
C ILE A 288 9.24 -8.01 8.43
N TYR A 289 10.44 -8.60 8.43
CA TYR A 289 10.69 -9.89 7.79
C TYR A 289 9.89 -11.00 8.48
N LEU A 290 9.94 -11.05 9.81
CA LEU A 290 9.22 -12.03 10.61
C LEU A 290 7.70 -11.84 10.50
N GLU A 291 7.22 -10.61 10.59
CA GLU A 291 5.79 -10.28 10.40
C GLU A 291 5.28 -10.82 9.07
N GLN A 292 5.98 -10.55 7.97
CA GLN A 292 5.59 -11.05 6.65
C GLN A 292 5.65 -12.58 6.53
N LEU A 293 6.70 -13.19 7.08
CA LEU A 293 6.85 -14.64 7.07
C LEU A 293 5.74 -15.33 7.87
N LEU A 294 5.49 -14.85 9.09
CA LEU A 294 4.46 -15.42 9.97
C LEU A 294 3.05 -15.24 9.40
N THR A 295 2.78 -14.14 8.71
CA THR A 295 1.50 -13.91 8.04
C THR A 295 1.25 -14.97 6.95
N ILE A 296 2.27 -15.29 6.15
CA ILE A 296 2.18 -16.33 5.11
C ILE A 296 1.97 -17.71 5.76
N LEU A 297 2.77 -18.03 6.78
CA LEU A 297 2.65 -19.29 7.51
C LEU A 297 1.28 -19.44 8.17
N TRP A 298 0.77 -18.35 8.75
CA TRP A 298 -0.56 -18.35 9.35
C TRP A 298 -1.66 -18.65 8.32
N ALA A 299 -1.61 -18.03 7.15
CA ALA A 299 -2.59 -18.25 6.10
C ALA A 299 -2.61 -19.73 5.63
N ILE A 300 -1.44 -20.34 5.50
CA ILE A 300 -1.30 -21.78 5.15
C ILE A 300 -1.89 -22.64 6.26
N CYS A 301 -1.48 -22.43 7.51
CA CYS A 301 -1.96 -23.20 8.66
C CYS A 301 -3.46 -23.03 8.88
N TRP A 302 -3.99 -21.82 8.69
CA TRP A 302 -5.41 -21.52 8.76
C TRP A 302 -6.22 -22.35 7.77
N LEU A 303 -5.80 -22.41 6.51
CA LEU A 303 -6.49 -23.20 5.49
C LEU A 303 -6.43 -24.69 5.78
N ILE A 304 -5.26 -25.21 6.19
CA ILE A 304 -5.10 -26.62 6.56
C ILE A 304 -6.05 -26.98 7.72
N LEU A 305 -6.09 -26.18 8.78
CA LEU A 305 -6.97 -26.43 9.92
C LEU A 305 -8.44 -26.32 9.53
N THR A 306 -8.81 -25.42 8.63
CA THR A 306 -10.17 -25.31 8.10
C THR A 306 -10.57 -26.59 7.36
N ILE A 307 -9.68 -27.14 6.51
CA ILE A 307 -9.92 -28.39 5.79
C ILE A 307 -10.09 -29.56 6.78
N ILE A 308 -9.20 -29.66 7.77
CA ILE A 308 -9.28 -30.70 8.82
C ILE A 308 -10.61 -30.59 9.59
N LEU A 309 -11.03 -29.38 9.96
CA LEU A 309 -12.29 -29.12 10.64
C LEU A 309 -13.49 -29.56 9.79
N VAL A 310 -13.51 -29.20 8.50
CA VAL A 310 -14.61 -29.57 7.58
C VAL A 310 -14.69 -31.10 7.44
N ILE A 311 -13.55 -31.77 7.27
CA ILE A 311 -13.48 -33.24 7.21
C ILE A 311 -13.98 -33.85 8.53
N GLY A 312 -13.55 -33.33 9.67
CA GLY A 312 -13.99 -33.79 10.98
C GLY A 312 -15.50 -33.64 11.18
N LEU A 313 -16.09 -32.50 10.75
CA LEU A 313 -17.53 -32.29 10.78
C LEU A 313 -18.32 -33.30 9.94
N ILE A 314 -17.80 -33.68 8.78
CA ILE A 314 -18.45 -34.66 7.89
C ILE A 314 -18.44 -36.07 8.47
N PHE A 315 -17.33 -36.48 9.12
CA PHE A 315 -17.15 -37.84 9.57
C PHE A 315 -17.49 -38.08 11.05
N ASN A 316 -17.25 -37.09 11.93
CA ASN A 316 -17.35 -37.24 13.39
C ASN A 316 -18.53 -36.45 14.01
N GLY A 317 -19.20 -35.63 13.22
CA GLY A 317 -20.31 -34.80 13.71
C GLY A 317 -19.90 -33.50 14.40
N THR A 318 -20.87 -32.77 14.93
CA THR A 318 -20.70 -31.34 15.34
C THR A 318 -20.05 -31.14 16.72
N TRP A 319 -20.09 -32.14 17.61
CA TRP A 319 -19.61 -31.96 18.98
C TRP A 319 -18.13 -31.73 19.10
N ASP A 320 -17.31 -32.36 18.26
CA ASP A 320 -15.86 -32.18 18.22
C ASP A 320 -15.45 -30.84 17.64
N ALA A 321 -16.36 -30.14 16.95
CA ALA A 321 -16.12 -28.86 16.34
C ALA A 321 -16.35 -27.66 17.29
N LEU A 322 -17.09 -27.84 18.38
CA LEU A 322 -17.44 -26.74 19.30
C LEU A 322 -16.24 -25.92 19.79
N PRO A 323 -15.11 -26.50 20.24
CA PRO A 323 -13.95 -25.75 20.66
C PRO A 323 -13.35 -24.86 19.55
N TYR A 324 -13.39 -25.32 18.29
CA TYR A 324 -12.88 -24.56 17.14
C TYR A 324 -13.80 -23.40 16.76
N ILE A 325 -15.12 -23.61 16.87
CA ILE A 325 -16.13 -22.58 16.64
C ILE A 325 -15.93 -21.43 17.65
N TRP A 326 -15.78 -21.74 18.94
CA TRP A 326 -15.53 -20.73 19.97
C TRP A 326 -14.24 -19.94 19.72
N LYS A 327 -13.13 -20.63 19.36
CA LYS A 327 -11.88 -19.97 19.01
C LYS A 327 -12.03 -19.05 17.79
N SER A 328 -12.77 -19.48 16.78
CA SER A 328 -13.02 -18.69 15.56
C SER A 328 -13.88 -17.47 15.84
N LEU A 329 -14.92 -17.59 16.67
CA LEU A 329 -15.75 -16.47 17.11
C LEU A 329 -14.94 -15.45 17.91
N PHE A 330 -14.09 -15.91 18.83
CA PHE A 330 -13.20 -15.03 19.59
C PHE A 330 -12.25 -14.26 18.67
N LEU A 331 -11.60 -14.93 17.71
CA LEU A 331 -10.73 -14.25 16.73
C LEU A 331 -11.50 -13.25 15.87
N SER A 332 -12.71 -13.60 15.45
CA SER A 332 -13.58 -12.68 14.72
C SER A 332 -13.91 -11.43 15.54
N LEU A 333 -14.20 -11.60 16.81
CA LEU A 333 -14.46 -10.48 17.74
C LEU A 333 -13.21 -9.59 17.87
N VAL A 334 -12.04 -10.17 18.10
CA VAL A 334 -10.77 -9.42 18.19
C VAL A 334 -10.50 -8.65 16.88
N CYS A 335 -10.74 -9.27 15.73
CA CYS A 335 -10.63 -8.64 14.43
C CYS A 335 -11.59 -7.44 14.30
N LEU A 336 -12.85 -7.59 14.69
CA LEU A 336 -13.83 -6.49 14.65
C LEU A 336 -13.47 -5.34 15.58
N ILE A 337 -12.95 -5.63 16.79
CA ILE A 337 -12.43 -4.61 17.70
C ILE A 337 -11.27 -3.85 17.04
N GLN A 338 -10.34 -4.56 16.39
CA GLN A 338 -9.24 -3.93 15.65
C GLN A 338 -9.76 -3.01 14.55
N PHE A 339 -10.74 -3.45 13.76
CA PHE A 339 -11.38 -2.62 12.73
C PHE A 339 -12.01 -1.37 13.33
N PHE A 340 -12.76 -1.53 14.43
CA PHE A 340 -13.38 -0.40 15.12
C PHE A 340 -12.36 0.62 15.62
N VAL A 341 -11.28 0.17 16.29
CA VAL A 341 -10.19 1.05 16.75
C VAL A 341 -9.55 1.76 15.57
N ALA A 342 -9.23 1.04 14.49
CA ALA A 342 -8.62 1.62 13.30
C ALA A 342 -9.50 2.69 12.64
N MET A 343 -10.79 2.39 12.48
CA MET A 343 -11.74 3.34 11.91
C MET A 343 -11.96 4.56 12.82
N ALA A 344 -11.97 4.37 14.15
CA ALA A 344 -12.06 5.47 15.10
C ALA A 344 -10.86 6.43 15.02
N LEU A 345 -9.63 5.90 14.81
CA LEU A 345 -8.44 6.70 14.59
C LEU A 345 -8.49 7.45 13.24
N ASP A 346 -9.07 6.83 12.23
CA ASP A 346 -9.08 7.35 10.86
C ASP A 346 -10.32 8.21 10.53
N ARG A 347 -11.35 8.23 11.41
CA ARG A 347 -12.59 8.96 11.15
C ARG A 347 -12.40 10.45 10.86
N LYS A 348 -11.35 11.06 11.40
CA LYS A 348 -11.01 12.48 11.16
C LYS A 348 -10.52 12.76 9.74
N TYR A 349 -10.11 11.73 9.02
CA TYR A 349 -9.66 11.81 7.62
C TYR A 349 -10.76 11.41 6.64
N ASP A 350 -11.81 10.73 7.12
CA ASP A 350 -12.91 10.25 6.31
C ASP A 350 -14.21 10.18 7.14
N ASN A 351 -15.05 11.17 6.99
CA ASN A 351 -16.29 11.31 7.76
C ASN A 351 -17.32 10.20 7.48
N GLU A 352 -17.20 9.52 6.33
CA GLU A 352 -18.12 8.45 5.97
C GLU A 352 -17.64 7.06 6.42
N LEU A 353 -16.41 6.96 6.88
CA LEU A 353 -15.81 5.67 7.26
C LEU A 353 -16.68 4.90 8.27
N MET A 354 -17.11 5.58 9.33
CA MET A 354 -17.92 4.95 10.38
C MET A 354 -19.33 4.53 9.91
N LYS A 355 -19.89 5.20 8.92
CA LYS A 355 -21.19 4.81 8.33
C LYS A 355 -21.13 3.45 7.64
N ASN A 356 -19.94 3.06 7.18
CA ASN A 356 -19.69 1.80 6.48
C ASN A 356 -19.14 0.69 7.41
N ALA A 357 -19.04 0.93 8.72
CA ALA A 357 -18.43 -0.01 9.68
C ALA A 357 -19.09 -1.39 9.70
N ILE A 358 -20.38 -1.48 9.40
CA ILE A 358 -21.12 -2.76 9.34
C ILE A 358 -20.55 -3.70 8.27
N ALA A 359 -19.94 -3.16 7.21
CA ALA A 359 -19.29 -3.98 6.19
C ALA A 359 -18.10 -4.78 6.75
N ALA A 360 -17.43 -4.29 7.80
CA ALA A 360 -16.30 -4.97 8.42
C ALA A 360 -16.67 -6.34 9.02
N ILE A 361 -17.95 -6.58 9.34
CA ILE A 361 -18.44 -7.85 9.90
C ILE A 361 -18.10 -9.01 8.93
N TRP A 362 -18.14 -8.77 7.61
CA TRP A 362 -17.85 -9.81 6.62
C TRP A 362 -16.37 -10.12 6.46
N TYR A 363 -15.46 -9.29 7.03
CA TYR A 363 -14.02 -9.47 6.86
C TYR A 363 -13.51 -10.82 7.36
N PRO A 364 -13.73 -11.25 8.63
CA PRO A 364 -13.23 -12.53 9.12
C PRO A 364 -13.89 -13.74 8.42
N PHE A 365 -15.13 -13.58 7.93
CA PHE A 365 -15.85 -14.69 7.29
C PHE A 365 -15.51 -14.91 5.81
N CYS A 366 -15.16 -13.85 5.06
CA CYS A 366 -14.91 -13.95 3.63
C CYS A 366 -13.45 -13.66 3.28
N TYR A 367 -12.90 -12.59 3.83
CA TYR A 367 -11.59 -12.08 3.43
C TYR A 367 -10.43 -12.95 3.89
N TRP A 368 -10.51 -13.54 5.07
CA TRP A 368 -9.46 -14.47 5.54
C TRP A 368 -9.32 -15.67 4.61
N TYR A 369 -10.44 -16.22 4.13
CA TYR A 369 -10.41 -17.32 3.17
C TYR A 369 -9.86 -16.91 1.80
N ILE A 370 -10.28 -15.74 1.30
CA ILE A 370 -9.74 -15.18 0.05
C ILE A 370 -8.22 -15.02 0.18
N ASN A 371 -7.74 -14.42 1.26
CA ASN A 371 -6.32 -14.21 1.49
C ASN A 371 -5.55 -15.55 1.62
N ALA A 372 -6.08 -16.53 2.33
CA ALA A 372 -5.45 -17.84 2.46
C ALA A 372 -5.35 -18.56 1.11
N ILE A 373 -6.41 -18.55 0.29
CA ILE A 373 -6.41 -19.12 -1.06
C ILE A 373 -5.41 -18.38 -1.96
N VAL A 374 -5.35 -17.06 -1.88
CA VAL A 374 -4.40 -16.22 -2.62
C VAL A 374 -2.96 -16.58 -2.28
N VAL A 375 -2.65 -16.83 -0.99
CA VAL A 375 -1.31 -17.26 -0.55
C VAL A 375 -0.96 -18.60 -1.21
N ILE A 376 -1.82 -19.59 -1.15
CA ILE A 376 -1.58 -20.91 -1.77
C ILE A 376 -1.39 -20.80 -3.28
N CYS A 377 -2.26 -20.04 -3.96
CA CYS A 377 -2.17 -19.83 -5.41
C CYS A 377 -0.91 -19.04 -5.84
N SER A 378 -0.28 -18.33 -4.90
CA SER A 378 0.94 -17.55 -5.17
C SER A 378 2.22 -18.35 -4.96
N LEU A 379 2.22 -19.42 -4.16
CA LEU A 379 3.40 -20.25 -3.88
C LEU A 379 4.08 -20.82 -5.14
N PRO A 380 3.35 -21.44 -6.12
CA PRO A 380 3.98 -21.97 -7.31
C PRO A 380 4.65 -20.90 -8.17
N LEU A 381 4.17 -19.66 -8.13
CA LEU A 381 4.72 -18.55 -8.90
C LEU A 381 6.13 -18.14 -8.43
N LEU A 382 6.52 -18.49 -7.20
CA LEU A 382 7.87 -18.28 -6.68
C LEU A 382 8.90 -19.21 -7.34
N LEU A 383 8.47 -20.39 -7.81
CA LEU A 383 9.32 -21.37 -8.45
C LEU A 383 9.55 -21.08 -9.94
N GLY A 384 8.74 -20.18 -10.51
CA GLY A 384 8.86 -19.76 -11.91
C GLY A 384 10.17 -19.00 -12.22
N LYS A 385 10.56 -19.03 -13.49
CA LYS A 385 11.72 -18.25 -13.98
C LYS A 385 11.46 -16.75 -13.74
N LYS A 386 12.48 -16.03 -13.26
CA LYS A 386 12.43 -14.56 -13.13
C LYS A 386 12.15 -13.93 -14.49
N LYS A 387 11.12 -13.11 -14.60
CA LYS A 387 10.91 -12.24 -15.76
C LYS A 387 12.02 -11.18 -15.78
N LYS A 388 12.53 -10.84 -16.96
CA LYS A 388 13.52 -9.75 -17.11
C LYS A 388 12.91 -8.39 -16.74
N LEU A 389 11.63 -8.19 -17.08
CA LEU A 389 10.85 -6.99 -16.77
C LEU A 389 9.49 -7.42 -16.23
N ALA A 390 8.99 -6.70 -15.23
CA ALA A 390 7.64 -6.84 -14.74
C ALA A 390 6.72 -5.93 -15.56
N THR A 391 6.03 -6.49 -16.55
CA THR A 391 5.03 -5.77 -17.36
C THR A 391 3.80 -5.47 -16.55
N TRP A 392 3.17 -4.35 -16.85
CA TRP A 392 1.98 -3.86 -16.19
C TRP A 392 0.71 -4.40 -16.87
N GLU A 393 -0.26 -4.81 -16.07
CA GLU A 393 -1.62 -5.11 -16.51
C GLU A 393 -2.56 -4.11 -15.82
N SER A 394 -3.45 -3.48 -16.59
CA SER A 394 -4.44 -2.55 -16.04
C SER A 394 -5.38 -3.30 -15.10
N PRO A 395 -5.54 -2.87 -13.82
CA PRO A 395 -6.43 -3.54 -12.88
C PRO A 395 -7.91 -3.24 -13.19
N ASP A 396 -8.80 -4.15 -12.78
CA ASP A 396 -10.24 -3.89 -12.70
C ASP A 396 -10.50 -2.79 -11.66
N ARG A 397 -11.23 -1.73 -12.04
CA ARG A 397 -11.46 -0.52 -11.21
C ARG A 397 -12.91 -0.27 -10.87
N GLY A 398 -13.82 -1.16 -11.25
CA GLY A 398 -15.25 -0.98 -11.00
C GLY A 398 -15.85 0.25 -11.71
N LEU A 399 -15.32 0.62 -12.85
CA LEU A 399 -15.84 1.70 -13.71
C LEU A 399 -16.83 1.14 -14.75
N GLN A 400 -17.82 0.35 -14.30
CA GLN A 400 -18.93 -0.13 -15.15
C GLN A 400 -20.20 0.66 -14.87
#